data_91be5a3aa0a5f73667285b3094dbc930
#
_entry.id   91be5a3aa0a5f73667285b3094dbc930
#
_cell.length_a   1.000
_cell.length_b   1.000
_cell.length_c   1.000
_cell.angle_alpha   90.00
_cell.angle_beta   90.00
_cell.angle_gamma   90.00
#
_symmetry.space_group_name_H-M   'P 1'
#
loop_
_entity.id
_entity.type
_entity.pdbx_description
1 polymer ?
#
loop_
_entity_poly.entity_id
_entity_poly.type
_entity_poly.pdbx_seq_one_letter_code
_entity_poly.pdbx_strand_id
1 'polypeptide(L)'
;MRAELAIIHEEIPWAKLLGGMSPDAILDSDKVDLVNYMRGKGMQLVYMGELNDGLSRAEEAPQLRQLKRSLTEPAVQQLYRDYMLAVVRKLNPQFIGLAAETNLVRVAAPAPLYDAIVKTANDTAAAIRAAGGAMPLITSVQVETAWGVLGTKGPFVGIDADRRDFPFTNMLGLSSYPYFGYADPNDIPSDYFSRLVPAAVPTMLMEGGWPSASVPTLSSSPDKQARYIKKQAALLDSVQARAWLHLMFADPDLSTFPQPIPPNLPLFASIGLTDSDFNPKPALTEWDALFARRLV
;
A
#
# COMPACT_ATOMS: atom_id res chain seq x y z
N MET A 1 -5.68 22.14 -1.04
CA MET A 1 -5.58 20.76 -0.46
C MET A 1 -4.46 20.76 0.58
N ARG A 2 -4.68 20.20 1.74
CA ARG A 2 -3.70 20.13 2.83
C ARG A 2 -3.45 18.66 3.17
N ALA A 3 -2.57 18.00 2.42
CA ALA A 3 -2.12 16.67 2.80
C ALA A 3 -1.29 16.77 4.09
N GLU A 4 -1.59 15.90 5.06
CA GLU A 4 -0.90 15.82 6.35
C GLU A 4 0.10 14.67 6.37
N LEU A 5 -0.06 13.72 5.44
CA LEU A 5 0.71 12.51 5.31
C LEU A 5 1.08 12.28 3.85
N ALA A 6 2.29 11.82 3.61
CA ALA A 6 2.75 11.34 2.31
C ALA A 6 3.30 9.93 2.43
N ILE A 7 3.13 9.12 1.40
CA ILE A 7 3.67 7.78 1.34
C ILE A 7 4.70 7.65 0.21
N ILE A 8 5.81 7.00 0.53
CA ILE A 8 6.69 6.38 -0.45
C ILE A 8 6.43 4.88 -0.37
N HIS A 9 5.76 4.34 -1.36
CA HIS A 9 5.45 2.92 -1.51
C HIS A 9 6.11 2.43 -2.78
N GLU A 10 7.14 1.62 -2.67
CA GLU A 10 8.00 1.31 -3.80
C GLU A 10 8.66 -0.06 -3.73
N GLU A 11 9.02 -0.58 -4.89
CA GLU A 11 9.95 -1.70 -5.01
C GLU A 11 11.31 -1.32 -4.42
N ILE A 12 11.93 -2.23 -3.69
CA ILE A 12 13.31 -2.06 -3.23
C ILE A 12 14.25 -1.93 -4.43
N PRO A 13 15.24 -1.04 -4.41
CA PRO A 13 16.17 -0.84 -5.53
C PRO A 13 17.21 -1.97 -5.65
N TRP A 14 16.72 -3.18 -5.91
CA TRP A 14 17.51 -4.41 -5.90
C TRP A 14 18.71 -4.35 -6.84
N ALA A 15 18.55 -3.76 -8.03
CA ALA A 15 19.63 -3.67 -9.00
C ALA A 15 20.82 -2.84 -8.46
N LYS A 16 20.53 -1.73 -7.76
CA LYS A 16 21.56 -0.89 -7.16
C LYS A 16 22.24 -1.60 -5.99
N LEU A 17 21.45 -2.24 -5.11
CA LEU A 17 21.96 -2.97 -3.95
C LEU A 17 22.84 -4.17 -4.35
N LEU A 18 22.37 -4.98 -5.28
CA LEU A 18 23.10 -6.14 -5.80
C LEU A 18 24.33 -5.73 -6.64
N GLY A 19 24.29 -4.52 -7.22
CA GLY A 19 25.42 -3.89 -7.87
C GLY A 19 26.48 -3.31 -6.90
N GLY A 20 26.27 -3.43 -5.58
CA GLY A 20 27.21 -3.03 -4.54
C GLY A 20 27.09 -1.55 -4.10
N MET A 21 26.05 -0.84 -4.53
CA MET A 21 25.80 0.51 -4.03
C MET A 21 25.29 0.44 -2.58
N SER A 22 25.85 1.29 -1.70
CA SER A 22 25.40 1.30 -0.31
C SER A 22 23.96 1.84 -0.19
N PRO A 23 23.16 1.33 0.77
CA PRO A 23 21.83 1.86 1.05
C PRO A 23 21.81 3.38 1.26
N ASP A 24 22.80 3.92 1.97
CA ASP A 24 22.92 5.37 2.21
C ASP A 24 23.07 6.16 0.92
N ALA A 25 23.96 5.73 0.02
CA ALA A 25 24.18 6.39 -1.26
C ALA A 25 22.94 6.35 -2.16
N ILE A 26 22.20 5.23 -2.13
CA ILE A 26 20.92 5.10 -2.87
C ILE A 26 19.90 6.10 -2.34
N LEU A 27 19.73 6.17 -1.02
CA LEU A 27 18.76 7.07 -0.39
C LEU A 27 19.14 8.54 -0.62
N ASP A 28 20.42 8.87 -0.56
CA ASP A 28 20.89 10.23 -0.86
C ASP A 28 20.55 10.65 -2.29
N SER A 29 20.76 9.77 -3.26
CA SER A 29 20.50 10.09 -4.67
C SER A 29 19.02 10.09 -5.04
N ASP A 30 18.23 9.21 -4.42
CA ASP A 30 16.89 8.92 -4.94
C ASP A 30 15.74 9.49 -4.08
N LYS A 31 15.98 9.74 -2.77
CA LYS A 31 14.87 9.96 -1.81
C LYS A 31 14.99 11.20 -0.94
N VAL A 32 16.19 11.59 -0.55
CA VAL A 32 16.40 12.66 0.45
C VAL A 32 15.73 13.95 0.01
N ASP A 33 15.87 14.38 -1.24
CA ASP A 33 15.27 15.62 -1.73
C ASP A 33 13.76 15.58 -1.74
N LEU A 34 13.15 14.43 -2.16
CA LEU A 34 11.71 14.24 -2.12
C LEU A 34 11.18 14.30 -0.68
N VAL A 35 11.84 13.62 0.26
CA VAL A 35 11.45 13.62 1.67
C VAL A 35 11.58 15.01 2.28
N ASN A 36 12.64 15.75 1.95
CA ASN A 36 12.81 17.13 2.39
C ASN A 36 11.72 18.04 1.84
N TYR A 37 11.32 17.86 0.58
CA TYR A 37 10.19 18.56 -0.01
C TYR A 37 8.88 18.26 0.75
N MET A 38 8.55 16.99 0.99
CA MET A 38 7.36 16.59 1.73
C MET A 38 7.33 17.22 3.12
N ARG A 39 8.44 17.15 3.85
CA ARG A 39 8.58 17.77 5.18
C ARG A 39 8.48 19.29 5.14
N GLY A 40 9.05 19.91 4.13
CA GLY A 40 8.93 21.36 3.91
C GLY A 40 7.47 21.81 3.68
N LYS A 41 6.59 20.88 3.27
CA LYS A 41 5.14 21.08 3.19
C LYS A 41 4.40 20.71 4.48
N GLY A 42 5.09 20.27 5.53
CA GLY A 42 4.50 19.87 6.81
C GLY A 42 3.94 18.45 6.84
N MET A 43 4.26 17.61 5.86
CA MET A 43 3.75 16.24 5.80
C MET A 43 4.58 15.29 6.66
N GLN A 44 3.91 14.35 7.30
CA GLN A 44 4.52 13.16 7.89
C GLN A 44 4.81 12.13 6.79
N LEU A 45 5.81 11.29 7.00
CA LEU A 45 6.22 10.28 6.02
C LEU A 45 5.80 8.88 6.46
N VAL A 46 5.10 8.17 5.58
CA VAL A 46 5.01 6.71 5.57
C VAL A 46 6.00 6.17 4.55
N TYR A 47 6.78 5.18 4.91
CA TYR A 47 7.61 4.45 3.95
C TYR A 47 7.19 2.99 3.93
N MET A 48 6.85 2.45 2.76
CA MET A 48 6.52 1.05 2.53
C MET A 48 7.50 0.48 1.51
N GLY A 49 8.32 -0.50 1.94
CA GLY A 49 9.22 -1.24 1.05
C GLY A 49 8.58 -2.54 0.56
N GLU A 50 8.41 -2.68 -0.75
CA GLU A 50 7.84 -3.89 -1.37
C GLU A 50 8.85 -5.03 -1.41
N LEU A 51 8.47 -6.20 -0.88
CA LEU A 51 9.30 -7.41 -0.89
C LEU A 51 9.11 -8.26 -2.16
N ASN A 52 7.97 -8.13 -2.81
CA ASN A 52 7.59 -8.86 -4.02
C ASN A 52 6.99 -7.93 -5.07
N ASP A 53 6.43 -8.47 -6.16
CA ASP A 53 5.83 -7.67 -7.22
C ASP A 53 4.55 -6.97 -6.74
N GLY A 54 4.52 -5.64 -6.83
CA GLY A 54 3.39 -4.81 -6.42
C GLY A 54 2.12 -4.97 -7.27
N LEU A 55 2.26 -5.43 -8.51
CA LEU A 55 1.14 -5.66 -9.44
C LEU A 55 0.74 -7.14 -9.55
N SER A 56 1.65 -8.06 -9.19
CA SER A 56 1.42 -9.50 -9.22
C SER A 56 1.93 -10.14 -7.93
N ARG A 57 1.08 -10.19 -6.91
CA ARG A 57 1.47 -10.69 -5.57
C ARG A 57 1.95 -12.14 -5.55
N ALA A 58 1.73 -12.89 -6.63
CA ALA A 58 2.23 -14.25 -6.79
C ALA A 58 3.74 -14.33 -7.10
N GLU A 59 4.36 -13.22 -7.47
CA GLU A 59 5.68 -13.21 -8.09
C GLU A 59 6.74 -12.47 -7.26
N GLU A 60 8.00 -12.85 -7.48
CA GLU A 60 9.16 -12.11 -7.00
C GLU A 60 9.16 -10.67 -7.53
N ALA A 61 9.82 -9.76 -6.83
CA ALA A 61 10.04 -8.40 -7.29
C ALA A 61 10.60 -8.35 -8.72
N PRO A 62 10.11 -7.47 -9.60
CA PRO A 62 10.52 -7.42 -11.01
C PRO A 62 12.03 -7.36 -11.23
N GLN A 63 12.75 -6.54 -10.44
CA GLN A 63 14.21 -6.44 -10.57
C GLN A 63 14.91 -7.74 -10.14
N LEU A 64 14.42 -8.45 -9.10
CA LEU A 64 14.99 -9.75 -8.71
C LEU A 64 14.82 -10.77 -9.82
N ARG A 65 13.64 -10.84 -10.46
CA ARG A 65 13.41 -11.74 -11.62
C ARG A 65 14.35 -11.43 -12.77
N GLN A 66 14.52 -10.14 -13.12
CA GLN A 66 15.43 -9.71 -14.18
C GLN A 66 16.90 -10.11 -13.89
N LEU A 67 17.29 -10.03 -12.62
CA LEU A 67 18.64 -10.37 -12.17
C LEU A 67 18.81 -11.87 -11.87
N LYS A 68 17.76 -12.68 -12.04
CA LYS A 68 17.72 -14.11 -11.71
C LYS A 68 18.11 -14.38 -10.26
N ARG A 69 17.62 -13.52 -9.37
CA ARG A 69 17.79 -13.61 -7.92
C ARG A 69 16.43 -13.84 -7.27
N SER A 70 16.45 -14.24 -6.03
CA SER A 70 15.23 -14.54 -5.27
C SER A 70 15.31 -14.00 -3.85
N LEU A 71 14.17 -13.60 -3.31
CA LEU A 71 14.03 -13.24 -1.89
C LEU A 71 14.29 -14.45 -0.97
N THR A 72 14.21 -15.69 -1.48
CA THR A 72 14.59 -16.89 -0.72
C THR A 72 16.07 -16.95 -0.39
N GLU A 73 16.92 -16.16 -1.05
CA GLU A 73 18.35 -16.11 -0.80
C GLU A 73 18.67 -15.30 0.46
N PRO A 74 19.40 -15.87 1.46
CA PRO A 74 19.75 -15.13 2.68
C PRO A 74 20.47 -13.80 2.44
N ALA A 75 21.29 -13.71 1.38
CA ALA A 75 21.98 -12.48 1.02
C ALA A 75 21.02 -11.39 0.54
N VAL A 76 19.95 -11.74 -0.19
CA VAL A 76 18.91 -10.80 -0.65
C VAL A 76 18.09 -10.32 0.56
N GLN A 77 17.72 -11.23 1.47
CA GLN A 77 17.04 -10.87 2.73
C GLN A 77 17.88 -9.90 3.57
N GLN A 78 19.21 -10.11 3.62
CA GLN A 78 20.12 -9.21 4.32
C GLN A 78 20.13 -7.80 3.69
N LEU A 79 20.19 -7.71 2.35
CA LEU A 79 20.15 -6.43 1.64
C LEU A 79 18.85 -5.64 1.94
N TYR A 80 17.70 -6.32 1.99
CA TYR A 80 16.45 -5.69 2.41
C TYR A 80 16.55 -5.09 3.81
N ARG A 81 17.00 -5.89 4.77
CA ARG A 81 17.14 -5.46 6.16
C ARG A 81 18.06 -4.25 6.27
N ASP A 82 19.23 -4.29 5.61
CA ASP A 82 20.20 -3.19 5.65
C ASP A 82 19.65 -1.92 5.01
N TYR A 83 18.89 -2.06 3.91
CA TYR A 83 18.23 -0.95 3.26
C TYR A 83 17.16 -0.32 4.15
N MET A 84 16.28 -1.13 4.77
CA MET A 84 15.23 -0.62 5.65
C MET A 84 15.80 0.02 6.93
N LEU A 85 16.92 -0.48 7.47
CA LEU A 85 17.62 0.19 8.56
C LEU A 85 18.19 1.56 8.14
N ALA A 86 18.69 1.66 6.91
CA ALA A 86 19.15 2.94 6.36
C ALA A 86 17.97 3.91 6.13
N VAL A 87 16.81 3.42 5.66
CA VAL A 87 15.56 4.20 5.54
C VAL A 87 15.19 4.80 6.89
N VAL A 88 15.15 3.98 7.95
CA VAL A 88 14.85 4.45 9.32
C VAL A 88 15.83 5.53 9.75
N ARG A 89 17.12 5.30 9.59
CA ARG A 89 18.17 6.21 10.04
C ARG A 89 18.18 7.53 9.26
N LYS A 90 18.08 7.48 7.91
CA LYS A 90 18.25 8.64 7.04
C LYS A 90 16.95 9.39 6.79
N LEU A 91 15.89 8.65 6.52
CA LEU A 91 14.60 9.26 6.18
C LEU A 91 13.72 9.50 7.41
N ASN A 92 14.01 8.86 8.55
CA ASN A 92 13.28 9.01 9.81
C ASN A 92 11.75 9.10 9.61
N PRO A 93 11.11 8.10 8.97
CA PRO A 93 9.67 8.12 8.69
C PRO A 93 8.87 7.96 9.99
N GLN A 94 7.64 8.51 10.01
CA GLN A 94 6.73 8.35 11.13
C GLN A 94 6.11 6.96 11.17
N PHE A 95 6.03 6.27 10.02
CA PHE A 95 5.49 4.92 9.90
C PHE A 95 6.33 4.11 8.91
N ILE A 96 6.57 2.83 9.22
CA ILE A 96 7.32 1.91 8.36
C ILE A 96 6.48 0.70 8.01
N GLY A 97 6.29 0.46 6.71
CA GLY A 97 5.69 -0.76 6.17
C GLY A 97 6.77 -1.76 5.74
N LEU A 98 6.61 -3.01 6.15
CA LEU A 98 7.57 -4.08 5.90
C LEU A 98 7.04 -5.19 5.00
N ALA A 99 5.72 -5.30 4.82
CA ALA A 99 5.11 -6.23 3.88
C ALA A 99 3.73 -5.71 3.46
N ALA A 100 3.43 -5.77 2.17
CA ALA A 100 2.17 -5.30 1.60
C ALA A 100 1.27 -6.47 1.21
N GLU A 101 -0.06 -6.30 1.42
CA GLU A 101 -1.13 -7.23 1.02
C GLU A 101 -0.84 -8.69 1.36
N THR A 102 -0.37 -8.92 2.59
CA THR A 102 0.19 -10.20 3.06
C THR A 102 -0.75 -11.39 2.85
N ASN A 103 -2.07 -11.19 3.03
CA ASN A 103 -3.07 -12.22 2.81
C ASN A 103 -3.25 -12.57 1.33
N LEU A 104 -3.12 -11.61 0.43
CA LEU A 104 -3.15 -11.87 -1.02
C LEU A 104 -1.85 -12.60 -1.44
N VAL A 105 -0.70 -12.19 -0.93
CA VAL A 105 0.56 -12.91 -1.14
C VAL A 105 0.45 -14.36 -0.65
N ARG A 106 -0.09 -14.58 0.54
CA ARG A 106 -0.25 -15.93 1.14
C ARG A 106 -1.08 -16.88 0.28
N VAL A 107 -2.11 -16.38 -0.41
CA VAL A 107 -2.97 -17.22 -1.25
C VAL A 107 -2.51 -17.32 -2.70
N ALA A 108 -1.70 -16.40 -3.18
CA ALA A 108 -1.29 -16.32 -4.58
C ALA A 108 0.15 -16.79 -4.83
N ALA A 109 1.08 -16.50 -3.90
CA ALA A 109 2.50 -16.80 -4.09
C ALA A 109 2.83 -18.27 -3.79
N PRO A 110 3.90 -18.81 -4.39
CA PRO A 110 4.49 -20.09 -3.96
C PRO A 110 4.91 -20.02 -2.49
N ALA A 111 4.71 -21.12 -1.74
CA ALA A 111 5.04 -21.19 -0.32
C ALA A 111 6.47 -20.73 0.01
N PRO A 112 7.54 -21.10 -0.73
CA PRO A 112 8.89 -20.61 -0.43
C PRO A 112 9.03 -19.10 -0.49
N LEU A 113 8.32 -18.41 -1.40
CA LEU A 113 8.33 -16.96 -1.49
C LEU A 113 7.57 -16.34 -0.31
N TYR A 114 6.39 -16.86 0.03
CA TYR A 114 5.63 -16.37 1.19
C TYR A 114 6.43 -16.52 2.48
N ASP A 115 7.05 -17.70 2.72
CA ASP A 115 7.87 -17.96 3.89
C ASP A 115 9.09 -17.01 3.97
N ALA A 116 9.71 -16.71 2.81
CA ALA A 116 10.79 -15.75 2.73
C ALA A 116 10.33 -14.31 3.07
N ILE A 117 9.13 -13.90 2.62
CA ILE A 117 8.54 -12.61 2.95
C ILE A 117 8.27 -12.52 4.45
N VAL A 118 7.61 -13.53 5.04
CA VAL A 118 7.33 -13.60 6.48
C VAL A 118 8.64 -13.48 7.28
N LYS A 119 9.64 -14.30 6.93
CA LYS A 119 10.94 -14.28 7.61
C LYS A 119 11.62 -12.92 7.49
N THR A 120 11.71 -12.38 6.27
CA THR A 120 12.44 -11.13 6.02
C THR A 120 11.79 -9.95 6.74
N ALA A 121 10.46 -9.85 6.73
CA ALA A 121 9.75 -8.79 7.42
C ALA A 121 9.92 -8.88 8.95
N ASN A 122 9.80 -10.08 9.53
CA ASN A 122 10.00 -10.30 10.98
C ASN A 122 11.43 -9.99 11.42
N ASP A 123 12.44 -10.47 10.68
CA ASP A 123 13.86 -10.20 10.97
C ASP A 123 14.17 -8.71 10.88
N THR A 124 13.60 -8.04 9.89
CA THR A 124 13.77 -6.58 9.70
C THR A 124 13.10 -5.80 10.82
N ALA A 125 11.90 -6.19 11.23
CA ALA A 125 11.20 -5.58 12.38
C ALA A 125 12.03 -5.71 13.66
N ALA A 126 12.56 -6.90 13.93
CA ALA A 126 13.45 -7.14 15.07
C ALA A 126 14.70 -6.27 15.02
N ALA A 127 15.34 -6.16 13.85
CA ALA A 127 16.53 -5.33 13.66
C ALA A 127 16.23 -3.83 13.87
N ILE A 128 15.10 -3.32 13.38
CA ILE A 128 14.65 -1.94 13.62
C ILE A 128 14.46 -1.68 15.11
N ARG A 129 13.81 -2.60 15.83
CA ARG A 129 13.62 -2.47 17.30
C ARG A 129 14.94 -2.53 18.05
N ALA A 130 15.84 -3.43 17.68
CA ALA A 130 17.19 -3.54 18.27
C ALA A 130 18.03 -2.26 18.04
N ALA A 131 17.82 -1.57 16.93
CA ALA A 131 18.45 -0.28 16.62
C ALA A 131 17.76 0.93 17.31
N GLY A 132 16.77 0.71 18.18
CA GLY A 132 16.06 1.75 18.92
C GLY A 132 14.89 2.41 18.16
N GLY A 133 14.51 1.87 17.00
CA GLY A 133 13.38 2.39 16.24
C GLY A 133 12.06 2.16 16.99
N ALA A 134 11.33 3.25 17.34
CA ALA A 134 10.08 3.21 18.09
C ALA A 134 8.82 3.45 17.25
N MET A 135 8.99 3.85 15.97
CA MET A 135 7.86 4.14 15.07
C MET A 135 6.94 2.92 14.89
N PRO A 136 5.65 3.12 14.60
CA PRO A 136 4.76 2.04 14.22
C PRO A 136 5.27 1.27 13.00
N LEU A 137 5.20 -0.07 13.10
CA LEU A 137 5.51 -0.99 12.01
C LEU A 137 4.21 -1.52 11.42
N ILE A 138 4.13 -1.49 10.09
CA ILE A 138 2.93 -1.79 9.33
C ILE A 138 3.15 -3.07 8.53
N THR A 139 2.13 -3.92 8.50
CA THR A 139 1.82 -4.78 7.35
C THR A 139 0.48 -4.37 6.78
N SER A 140 0.31 -4.44 5.47
CA SER A 140 -1.02 -4.25 4.90
C SER A 140 -1.66 -5.56 4.50
N VAL A 141 -3.00 -5.57 4.53
CA VAL A 141 -3.84 -6.65 4.05
C VAL A 141 -4.75 -6.15 2.94
N GLN A 142 -4.98 -6.98 1.96
CA GLN A 142 -5.92 -6.73 0.88
C GLN A 142 -7.33 -7.12 1.36
N VAL A 143 -8.21 -6.11 1.48
CA VAL A 143 -9.51 -6.25 2.13
C VAL A 143 -10.42 -7.21 1.38
N GLU A 144 -10.45 -7.12 0.05
CA GLU A 144 -11.30 -7.96 -0.80
C GLU A 144 -10.87 -9.43 -0.78
N THR A 145 -9.59 -9.72 -0.52
CA THR A 145 -9.10 -11.08 -0.26
C THR A 145 -9.63 -11.59 1.07
N ALA A 146 -9.60 -10.77 2.13
CA ALA A 146 -10.15 -11.16 3.43
C ALA A 146 -11.67 -11.38 3.38
N TRP A 147 -12.38 -10.68 2.50
CA TRP A 147 -13.79 -10.88 2.22
C TRP A 147 -14.09 -12.09 1.32
N GLY A 148 -13.06 -12.79 0.80
CA GLY A 148 -13.22 -13.92 -0.11
C GLY A 148 -13.68 -13.51 -1.52
N VAL A 149 -13.44 -12.28 -1.92
CA VAL A 149 -13.84 -11.73 -3.23
C VAL A 149 -12.70 -11.79 -4.23
N LEU A 150 -11.49 -11.49 -3.78
CA LEU A 150 -10.27 -11.49 -4.61
C LEU A 150 -9.36 -12.66 -4.20
N GLY A 151 -8.67 -13.26 -5.17
CA GLY A 151 -7.87 -14.47 -4.96
C GLY A 151 -8.76 -15.72 -4.96
N THR A 152 -8.88 -16.39 -3.84
CA THR A 152 -9.78 -17.56 -3.70
C THR A 152 -11.20 -17.06 -3.41
N LYS A 153 -12.11 -17.19 -4.38
CA LYS A 153 -13.52 -16.85 -4.14
C LYS A 153 -14.14 -17.79 -3.11
N GLY A 154 -14.79 -17.22 -2.10
CA GLY A 154 -15.36 -18.02 -1.02
C GLY A 154 -15.99 -17.18 0.09
N PRO A 155 -16.21 -17.78 1.27
CA PRO A 155 -16.72 -17.07 2.43
C PRO A 155 -15.67 -16.09 2.97
N PHE A 156 -16.10 -15.23 3.89
CA PHE A 156 -15.20 -14.35 4.64
C PHE A 156 -14.09 -15.17 5.35
N VAL A 157 -12.84 -14.79 5.11
CA VAL A 157 -11.63 -15.47 5.62
C VAL A 157 -11.01 -14.74 6.82
N GLY A 158 -11.11 -13.40 6.84
CA GLY A 158 -10.46 -12.57 7.86
C GLY A 158 -8.94 -12.47 7.68
N ILE A 159 -8.25 -12.02 8.74
CA ILE A 159 -6.81 -11.71 8.75
C ILE A 159 -6.05 -12.36 9.90
N ASP A 160 -6.62 -13.34 10.59
CA ASP A 160 -5.98 -13.94 11.77
C ASP A 160 -4.66 -14.64 11.44
N ALA A 161 -4.54 -15.25 10.25
CA ALA A 161 -3.31 -15.84 9.78
C ALA A 161 -2.21 -14.77 9.62
N ASP A 162 -2.54 -13.65 8.99
CA ASP A 162 -1.61 -12.56 8.75
C ASP A 162 -1.11 -11.94 10.06
N ARG A 163 -2.01 -11.74 11.02
CA ARG A 163 -1.63 -11.24 12.36
C ARG A 163 -0.72 -12.21 13.12
N ARG A 164 -0.91 -13.51 12.95
CA ARG A 164 -0.04 -14.53 13.53
C ARG A 164 1.33 -14.56 12.87
N ASP A 165 1.36 -14.46 11.54
CA ASP A 165 2.60 -14.60 10.76
C ASP A 165 3.46 -13.32 10.81
N PHE A 166 2.84 -12.15 11.09
CA PHE A 166 3.51 -10.85 11.24
C PHE A 166 3.23 -10.20 12.62
N PRO A 167 3.68 -10.83 13.74
CA PRO A 167 3.35 -10.41 15.10
C PRO A 167 3.93 -9.05 15.49
N PHE A 168 4.88 -8.50 14.75
CA PHE A 168 5.45 -7.17 14.98
C PHE A 168 4.48 -6.04 14.61
N THR A 169 3.40 -6.33 13.85
CA THR A 169 2.47 -5.34 13.34
C THR A 169 1.73 -4.65 14.47
N ASN A 170 1.98 -3.38 14.65
CA ASN A 170 1.30 -2.54 15.64
C ASN A 170 0.51 -1.38 15.01
N MET A 171 0.47 -1.32 13.68
CA MET A 171 -0.41 -0.51 12.85
C MET A 171 -0.85 -1.37 11.67
N LEU A 172 -2.14 -1.62 11.53
CA LEU A 172 -2.67 -2.40 10.41
C LEU A 172 -2.89 -1.50 9.20
N GLY A 173 -2.25 -1.82 8.09
CA GLY A 173 -2.52 -1.21 6.79
C GLY A 173 -3.66 -1.92 6.07
N LEU A 174 -4.55 -1.18 5.45
CA LEU A 174 -5.58 -1.71 4.56
C LEU A 174 -5.25 -1.31 3.12
N SER A 175 -5.33 -2.25 2.20
CA SER A 175 -5.42 -2.03 0.77
C SER A 175 -6.84 -2.41 0.35
N SER A 176 -7.59 -1.49 -0.26
CA SER A 176 -9.02 -1.73 -0.50
C SER A 176 -9.51 -1.14 -1.82
N TYR A 177 -10.00 -2.03 -2.65
CA TYR A 177 -10.59 -1.75 -3.97
C TYR A 177 -11.96 -2.42 -4.06
N PRO A 178 -12.99 -1.92 -3.36
CA PRO A 178 -14.28 -2.61 -3.21
C PRO A 178 -15.00 -2.89 -4.53
N TYR A 179 -14.63 -2.19 -5.61
CA TYR A 179 -15.18 -2.43 -6.95
C TYR A 179 -14.82 -3.81 -7.54
N PHE A 180 -13.93 -4.56 -6.92
CA PHE A 180 -13.73 -5.98 -7.25
C PHE A 180 -14.88 -6.87 -6.79
N GLY A 181 -15.69 -6.40 -5.84
CA GLY A 181 -16.82 -7.16 -5.28
C GLY A 181 -18.18 -6.48 -5.40
N TYR A 182 -18.23 -5.18 -5.60
CA TYR A 182 -19.46 -4.39 -5.58
C TYR A 182 -19.60 -3.52 -6.82
N ALA A 183 -20.80 -3.49 -7.39
CA ALA A 183 -21.09 -2.70 -8.60
C ALA A 183 -21.40 -1.22 -8.29
N ASP A 184 -21.81 -0.91 -7.06
CA ASP A 184 -22.08 0.47 -6.60
C ASP A 184 -21.49 0.66 -5.19
N PRO A 185 -20.90 1.83 -4.89
CA PRO A 185 -20.38 2.13 -3.56
C PRO A 185 -21.41 2.01 -2.43
N ASN A 186 -22.70 2.20 -2.71
CA ASN A 186 -23.77 2.05 -1.72
C ASN A 186 -23.98 0.59 -1.28
N ASP A 187 -23.60 -0.38 -2.12
CA ASP A 187 -23.74 -1.81 -1.83
C ASP A 187 -22.65 -2.33 -0.88
N ILE A 188 -21.59 -1.53 -0.62
CA ILE A 188 -20.53 -1.90 0.31
C ILE A 188 -21.13 -1.97 1.72
N PRO A 189 -21.01 -3.09 2.46
CA PRO A 189 -21.54 -3.24 3.80
C PRO A 189 -21.01 -2.16 4.77
N SER A 190 -21.81 -1.76 5.73
CA SER A 190 -21.39 -0.77 6.73
C SER A 190 -20.31 -1.29 7.69
N ASP A 191 -20.23 -2.61 7.86
CA ASP A 191 -19.24 -3.32 8.66
C ASP A 191 -18.00 -3.76 7.86
N TYR A 192 -17.81 -3.23 6.64
CA TYR A 192 -16.79 -3.67 5.70
C TYR A 192 -15.38 -3.69 6.29
N PHE A 193 -15.03 -2.68 7.07
CA PHE A 193 -13.75 -2.65 7.77
C PHE A 193 -13.87 -3.14 9.21
N SER A 194 -14.93 -2.81 9.94
CA SER A 194 -15.05 -3.15 11.35
C SER A 194 -15.19 -4.66 11.59
N ARG A 195 -15.68 -5.41 10.63
CA ARG A 195 -15.67 -6.88 10.66
C ARG A 195 -14.27 -7.47 10.53
N LEU A 196 -13.37 -6.75 9.86
CA LEU A 196 -12.00 -7.20 9.57
C LEU A 196 -11.01 -6.75 10.66
N VAL A 197 -11.15 -5.48 11.10
CA VAL A 197 -10.20 -4.83 12.01
C VAL A 197 -10.59 -5.11 13.46
N PRO A 198 -9.73 -5.74 14.26
CA PRO A 198 -10.00 -5.89 15.69
C PRO A 198 -10.07 -4.52 16.39
N ALA A 199 -11.01 -4.35 17.30
CA ALA A 199 -11.37 -3.06 17.91
C ALA A 199 -10.22 -2.28 18.57
N ALA A 200 -9.12 -2.93 18.96
CA ALA A 200 -7.98 -2.28 19.63
C ALA A 200 -6.77 -2.09 18.71
N VAL A 201 -6.88 -2.42 17.40
CA VAL A 201 -5.74 -2.35 16.48
C VAL A 201 -5.76 -1.03 15.73
N PRO A 202 -4.75 -0.14 15.95
CA PRO A 202 -4.61 1.06 15.15
C PRO A 202 -4.52 0.72 13.66
N THR A 203 -5.26 1.45 12.82
CA THR A 203 -5.44 1.11 11.41
C THR A 203 -5.30 2.34 10.54
N MET A 204 -4.79 2.17 9.33
CA MET A 204 -4.82 3.17 8.26
C MET A 204 -5.14 2.53 6.91
N LEU A 205 -5.79 3.30 6.04
CA LEU A 205 -5.90 2.93 4.63
C LEU A 205 -4.60 3.34 3.93
N MET A 206 -3.84 2.35 3.46
CA MET A 206 -2.54 2.55 2.82
C MET A 206 -2.66 2.82 1.33
N GLU A 207 -3.68 2.24 0.71
CA GLU A 207 -4.02 2.43 -0.69
C GLU A 207 -5.47 2.04 -0.94
N GLY A 208 -6.03 2.58 -2.00
CA GLY A 208 -7.40 2.25 -2.39
C GLY A 208 -8.00 3.33 -3.26
N GLY A 209 -9.13 3.00 -3.86
CA GLY A 209 -9.83 3.93 -4.73
C GLY A 209 -11.06 3.29 -5.37
N TRP A 210 -11.70 4.06 -6.22
CA TRP A 210 -12.82 3.64 -7.07
C TRP A 210 -12.64 4.30 -8.45
N PRO A 211 -12.77 3.57 -9.56
CA PRO A 211 -12.53 4.14 -10.89
C PRO A 211 -13.65 5.13 -11.28
N SER A 212 -13.28 6.24 -11.90
CA SER A 212 -14.21 7.22 -12.47
C SER A 212 -14.69 6.84 -13.86
N ALA A 213 -14.04 5.86 -14.49
CA ALA A 213 -14.41 5.28 -15.78
C ALA A 213 -14.67 3.79 -15.64
N SER A 214 -15.41 3.21 -16.60
CA SER A 214 -15.66 1.76 -16.61
C SER A 214 -14.37 1.00 -16.85
N VAL A 215 -14.20 -0.10 -16.12
CA VAL A 215 -13.15 -1.11 -16.32
C VAL A 215 -13.80 -2.43 -16.76
N PRO A 216 -13.06 -3.42 -17.27
CA PRO A 216 -13.65 -4.63 -17.88
C PRO A 216 -14.71 -5.34 -17.03
N THR A 217 -14.59 -5.27 -15.71
CA THR A 217 -15.48 -5.98 -14.77
C THR A 217 -16.49 -5.08 -14.07
N LEU A 218 -16.45 -3.76 -14.31
CA LEU A 218 -17.29 -2.78 -13.61
C LEU A 218 -17.70 -1.63 -14.53
N SER A 219 -19.02 -1.36 -14.62
CA SER A 219 -19.52 -0.10 -15.14
C SER A 219 -19.39 0.99 -14.08
N SER A 220 -18.58 2.02 -14.32
CA SER A 220 -18.36 3.11 -13.39
C SER A 220 -18.54 4.49 -14.02
N SER A 221 -18.51 5.52 -13.20
CA SER A 221 -18.67 6.92 -13.59
C SER A 221 -18.02 7.84 -12.55
N PRO A 222 -17.76 9.12 -12.90
CA PRO A 222 -17.30 10.13 -11.93
C PRO A 222 -18.21 10.29 -10.72
N ASP A 223 -19.53 10.15 -10.89
CA ASP A 223 -20.51 10.23 -9.79
C ASP A 223 -20.39 9.02 -8.84
N LYS A 224 -20.13 7.82 -9.37
CA LYS A 224 -19.87 6.65 -8.52
C LYS A 224 -18.59 6.84 -7.72
N GLN A 225 -17.54 7.36 -8.35
CA GLN A 225 -16.29 7.68 -7.64
C GLN A 225 -16.53 8.70 -6.52
N ALA A 226 -17.29 9.75 -6.75
CA ALA A 226 -17.62 10.75 -5.73
C ALA A 226 -18.42 10.14 -4.56
N ARG A 227 -19.41 9.27 -4.85
CA ARG A 227 -20.13 8.54 -3.79
C ARG A 227 -19.23 7.60 -3.00
N TYR A 228 -18.25 6.98 -3.67
CA TYR A 228 -17.26 6.14 -2.99
C TYR A 228 -16.45 6.94 -1.97
N ILE A 229 -16.01 8.17 -2.28
CA ILE A 229 -15.25 8.99 -1.31
C ILE A 229 -16.06 9.19 -0.01
N LYS A 230 -17.37 9.48 -0.12
CA LYS A 230 -18.25 9.60 1.06
C LYS A 230 -18.40 8.29 1.82
N LYS A 231 -18.61 7.19 1.10
CA LYS A 231 -18.76 5.86 1.69
C LYS A 231 -17.50 5.43 2.41
N GLN A 232 -16.35 5.64 1.76
CA GLN A 232 -15.04 5.29 2.31
C GLN A 232 -14.74 6.06 3.60
N ALA A 233 -15.07 7.36 3.65
CA ALA A 233 -14.93 8.16 4.86
C ALA A 233 -15.72 7.55 6.03
N ALA A 234 -16.99 7.19 5.81
CA ALA A 234 -17.83 6.56 6.84
C ALA A 234 -17.29 5.18 7.29
N LEU A 235 -16.74 4.39 6.37
CA LEU A 235 -16.11 3.11 6.70
C LEU A 235 -14.85 3.29 7.54
N LEU A 236 -14.02 4.28 7.22
CA LEU A 236 -12.81 4.60 7.99
C LEU A 236 -13.16 5.15 9.37
N ASP A 237 -14.20 5.96 9.49
CA ASP A 237 -14.72 6.43 10.78
C ASP A 237 -15.15 5.25 11.67
N SER A 238 -15.76 4.20 11.10
CA SER A 238 -16.23 3.02 11.85
C SER A 238 -15.11 2.24 12.55
N VAL A 239 -13.88 2.38 12.09
CA VAL A 239 -12.67 1.75 12.66
C VAL A 239 -11.71 2.77 13.26
N GLN A 240 -12.12 4.04 13.36
CA GLN A 240 -11.27 5.14 13.85
C GLN A 240 -9.90 5.16 13.19
N ALA A 241 -9.89 5.01 11.85
CA ALA A 241 -8.65 4.95 11.09
C ALA A 241 -7.79 6.21 11.30
N ARG A 242 -6.50 6.00 11.51
CA ARG A 242 -5.53 7.07 11.78
C ARG A 242 -5.18 7.90 10.56
N ALA A 243 -5.30 7.30 9.36
CA ALA A 243 -4.99 7.96 8.11
C ALA A 243 -5.72 7.31 6.93
N TRP A 244 -5.88 8.10 5.89
CA TRP A 244 -6.34 7.67 4.58
C TRP A 244 -5.36 8.15 3.51
N LEU A 245 -4.67 7.21 2.88
CA LEU A 245 -3.86 7.42 1.70
C LEU A 245 -4.67 6.96 0.48
N HIS A 246 -5.12 7.90 -0.31
CA HIS A 246 -5.84 7.62 -1.56
C HIS A 246 -4.83 7.29 -2.66
N LEU A 247 -5.01 6.16 -3.34
CA LEU A 247 -4.11 5.79 -4.42
C LEU A 247 -4.28 6.77 -5.57
N MET A 248 -3.26 7.56 -5.74
CA MET A 248 -2.96 8.65 -6.64
C MET A 248 -3.91 9.85 -6.63
N PHE A 249 -3.30 11.00 -6.80
CA PHE A 249 -4.01 12.27 -6.93
C PHE A 249 -4.52 12.49 -8.35
N ALA A 250 -3.69 12.21 -9.36
CA ALA A 250 -4.02 12.32 -10.77
C ALA A 250 -4.00 10.93 -11.44
N ASP A 251 -4.85 10.74 -12.43
CA ASP A 251 -4.78 9.54 -13.26
C ASP A 251 -3.43 9.44 -13.97
N PRO A 252 -2.83 8.25 -14.07
CA PRO A 252 -1.64 8.06 -14.88
C PRO A 252 -1.98 8.14 -16.36
N ASP A 253 -1.14 8.79 -17.13
CA ASP A 253 -1.17 8.67 -18.59
C ASP A 253 -0.50 7.36 -19.01
N LEU A 254 -1.31 6.33 -19.27
CA LEU A 254 -0.83 5.01 -19.65
C LEU A 254 -0.04 5.00 -20.97
N SER A 255 -0.18 6.04 -21.82
CA SER A 255 0.59 6.14 -23.05
C SER A 255 2.09 6.38 -22.82
N THR A 256 2.44 6.91 -21.64
CA THR A 256 3.83 7.18 -21.23
C THR A 256 4.53 5.97 -20.63
N PHE A 257 3.80 4.88 -20.35
CA PHE A 257 4.37 3.68 -19.74
C PHE A 257 5.07 2.80 -20.78
N PRO A 258 6.13 2.07 -20.38
CA PRO A 258 6.76 1.06 -21.25
C PRO A 258 5.75 0.04 -21.74
N GLN A 259 5.83 -0.32 -23.01
CA GLN A 259 4.93 -1.31 -23.61
C GLN A 259 5.56 -2.72 -23.63
N PRO A 260 4.77 -3.79 -23.47
CA PRO A 260 3.34 -3.78 -23.12
C PRO A 260 3.12 -3.37 -21.66
N ILE A 261 2.04 -2.63 -21.41
CA ILE A 261 1.66 -2.30 -20.02
C ILE A 261 1.22 -3.55 -19.25
N PRO A 262 1.48 -3.63 -17.93
CA PRO A 262 1.00 -4.74 -17.12
C PRO A 262 -0.53 -4.90 -17.21
N PRO A 263 -1.07 -6.13 -17.37
CA PRO A 263 -2.49 -6.36 -17.61
C PRO A 263 -3.43 -5.79 -16.53
N ASN A 264 -2.95 -5.70 -15.29
CA ASN A 264 -3.74 -5.19 -14.16
C ASN A 264 -3.73 -3.66 -14.04
N LEU A 265 -2.76 -2.97 -14.67
CA LEU A 265 -2.61 -1.53 -14.52
C LEU A 265 -3.85 -0.73 -14.98
N PRO A 266 -4.56 -1.09 -16.07
CA PRO A 266 -5.77 -0.39 -16.48
C PRO A 266 -6.91 -0.42 -15.45
N LEU A 267 -6.91 -1.38 -14.51
CA LEU A 267 -7.91 -1.45 -13.44
C LEU A 267 -7.81 -0.26 -12.49
N PHE A 268 -6.64 0.36 -12.39
CA PHE A 268 -6.34 1.46 -11.48
C PHE A 268 -6.16 2.81 -12.20
N ALA A 269 -6.26 2.83 -13.53
CA ALA A 269 -5.87 4.00 -14.34
C ALA A 269 -6.82 5.19 -14.23
N SER A 270 -8.00 5.06 -13.61
CA SER A 270 -8.99 6.14 -13.49
C SER A 270 -9.46 6.37 -12.05
N ILE A 271 -8.65 5.98 -11.05
CA ILE A 271 -8.99 6.18 -9.64
C ILE A 271 -8.50 7.51 -9.07
N GLY A 272 -7.71 8.28 -9.81
CA GLY A 272 -7.26 9.62 -9.41
C GLY A 272 -8.43 10.58 -9.13
N LEU A 273 -8.16 11.58 -8.29
CA LEU A 273 -9.11 12.67 -7.98
C LEU A 273 -9.15 13.72 -9.10
N THR A 274 -8.13 13.72 -9.97
CA THR A 274 -8.08 14.49 -11.21
C THR A 274 -7.79 13.55 -12.38
N ASP A 275 -8.00 14.02 -13.61
CA ASP A 275 -7.47 13.33 -14.78
C ASP A 275 -5.95 13.52 -14.93
N SER A 276 -5.36 12.99 -16.01
CA SER A 276 -3.92 13.10 -16.30
C SER A 276 -3.45 14.53 -16.57
N ASP A 277 -4.36 15.41 -16.97
CA ASP A 277 -4.10 16.84 -17.21
C ASP A 277 -4.37 17.71 -15.97
N PHE A 278 -4.60 17.09 -14.81
CA PHE A 278 -4.95 17.73 -13.54
C PHE A 278 -6.30 18.43 -13.53
N ASN A 279 -7.21 18.16 -14.47
CA ASN A 279 -8.56 18.65 -14.38
C ASN A 279 -9.30 17.94 -13.24
N PRO A 280 -10.02 18.68 -12.36
CA PRO A 280 -10.67 18.09 -11.20
C PRO A 280 -11.85 17.20 -11.59
N LYS A 281 -11.98 16.05 -10.95
CA LYS A 281 -13.16 15.19 -11.02
C LYS A 281 -14.13 15.53 -9.87
N PRO A 282 -15.43 15.17 -9.95
CA PRO A 282 -16.37 15.35 -8.84
C PRO A 282 -15.89 14.78 -7.50
N ALA A 283 -15.14 13.69 -7.53
CA ALA A 283 -14.55 13.08 -6.34
C ALA A 283 -13.60 14.02 -5.58
N LEU A 284 -12.91 14.94 -6.26
CA LEU A 284 -12.03 15.91 -5.60
C LEU A 284 -12.80 16.87 -4.70
N THR A 285 -14.02 17.28 -5.10
CA THR A 285 -14.87 18.13 -4.25
C THR A 285 -15.23 17.41 -2.94
N GLU A 286 -15.58 16.13 -3.02
CA GLU A 286 -15.88 15.33 -1.83
C GLU A 286 -14.64 15.10 -0.97
N TRP A 287 -13.49 14.87 -1.59
CA TRP A 287 -12.21 14.75 -0.90
C TRP A 287 -11.84 16.05 -0.17
N ASP A 288 -11.95 17.20 -0.81
CA ASP A 288 -11.66 18.49 -0.19
C ASP A 288 -12.59 18.79 1.00
N ALA A 289 -13.84 18.35 0.93
CA ALA A 289 -14.78 18.51 2.04
C ALA A 289 -14.36 17.73 3.30
N LEU A 290 -13.58 16.64 3.18
CA LEU A 290 -13.05 15.90 4.33
C LEU A 290 -12.08 16.75 5.14
N PHE A 291 -11.30 17.63 4.52
CA PHE A 291 -10.37 18.52 5.22
C PHE A 291 -11.05 19.64 5.99
N ALA A 292 -12.35 19.85 5.81
CA ALA A 292 -13.16 20.76 6.63
C ALA A 292 -13.65 20.10 7.93
N ARG A 293 -13.47 18.79 8.07
CA ARG A 293 -13.82 18.05 9.30
C ARG A 293 -12.83 18.40 10.40
N ARG A 294 -13.32 18.44 11.65
CA ARG A 294 -12.43 18.56 12.81
C ARG A 294 -11.58 17.30 12.94
N LEU A 295 -10.28 17.49 13.18
CA LEU A 295 -9.43 16.42 13.66
C LEU A 295 -9.91 16.00 15.05
N VAL A 296 -10.13 14.72 15.25
CA VAL A 296 -10.65 14.15 16.51
C VAL A 296 -9.52 13.44 17.25
#